data_74e396e920c9d91ab05de68bf4e9fb82
#
_entry.id   74e396e920c9d91ab05de68bf4e9fb82
#
_cell.length_a   1.000
_cell.length_b   1.000
_cell.length_c   1.000
_cell.angle_alpha   90.00
_cell.angle_beta   90.00
_cell.angle_gamma   90.00
#
_symmetry.space_group_name_H-M   'P 1'
#
loop_
_entity.id
_entity.type
_entity.pdbx_description
1 polymer ?
#
loop_
_entity_poly.entity_id
_entity_poly.type
_entity_poly.pdbx_seq_one_letter_code
_entity_poly.pdbx_strand_id
1 'polypeptide(L)'
;LGAATGEASVLSAEQRQRWITEAARLNTQVYRERVLADPRYGREHHERGPRKLGSRLALFDCLSCDKCIPVCPNDANFTLVVPQLELPMSTVTPSPGGFVVERRGVLRVDERHQIAHFADACNDCGNCEVFCPEDGGPQLEKPRFFGSLEALRADPHGRGFFVERAGQAVVVVARMGGRELRLHTEGARARFEGERFSLRFDWRDPEGTIEGEAQGPVDLGEAHILHTLGAAVLAPREVNPVSSSDANARQEASP
;
A
#
# COMPACT_ATOMS: atom_id res chain seq x y z
N LEU A 1 -11.14 24.92 -31.58
CA LEU A 1 -9.80 25.27 -31.08
C LEU A 1 -9.28 26.44 -31.89
N GLY A 2 -9.66 27.68 -31.52
CA GLY A 2 -9.13 28.90 -32.06
C GLY A 2 -7.72 29.14 -31.53
N ALA A 3 -6.77 29.36 -32.42
CA ALA A 3 -5.44 29.82 -32.04
C ALA A 3 -5.58 31.22 -31.42
N ALA A 4 -5.32 31.29 -30.11
CA ALA A 4 -5.23 32.56 -29.41
C ALA A 4 -3.88 33.20 -29.75
N THR A 5 -3.91 34.22 -30.58
CA THR A 5 -2.82 35.17 -30.74
C THR A 5 -2.96 36.23 -29.65
N GLY A 6 -2.01 36.31 -28.74
CA GLY A 6 -1.89 37.40 -27.79
C GLY A 6 -2.05 36.96 -26.34
N GLU A 7 -1.17 37.42 -25.50
CA GLU A 7 -1.02 37.37 -24.05
C GLU A 7 -1.83 36.31 -23.33
N ALA A 8 -1.19 35.21 -22.95
CA ALA A 8 -1.79 34.20 -22.08
C ALA A 8 -2.19 34.87 -20.76
N SER A 9 -3.48 35.23 -20.61
CA SER A 9 -4.02 35.66 -19.34
C SER A 9 -3.82 34.53 -18.34
N VAL A 10 -2.98 34.77 -17.34
CA VAL A 10 -2.75 33.80 -16.26
C VAL A 10 -4.05 33.66 -15.48
N LEU A 11 -4.77 32.56 -15.69
CA LEU A 11 -5.96 32.24 -14.93
C LEU A 11 -5.61 32.14 -13.45
N SER A 12 -6.45 32.70 -12.58
CA SER A 12 -6.35 32.43 -11.15
C SER A 12 -6.52 30.93 -10.87
N ALA A 13 -5.98 30.43 -9.74
CA ALA A 13 -6.14 29.02 -9.35
C ALA A 13 -7.62 28.61 -9.32
N GLU A 14 -8.50 29.47 -8.84
CA GLU A 14 -9.94 29.23 -8.79
C GLU A 14 -10.58 29.17 -10.19
N GLN A 15 -10.20 30.07 -11.08
CA GLN A 15 -10.67 30.07 -12.47
C GLN A 15 -10.20 28.80 -13.20
N ARG A 16 -8.96 28.41 -12.98
CA ARG A 16 -8.38 27.18 -13.54
C ARG A 16 -9.14 25.94 -13.06
N GLN A 17 -9.44 25.86 -11.75
CA GLN A 17 -10.19 24.74 -11.18
C GLN A 17 -11.61 24.66 -11.75
N ARG A 18 -12.32 25.76 -11.85
CA ARG A 18 -13.64 25.80 -12.48
C ARG A 18 -13.60 25.34 -13.93
N TRP A 19 -12.60 25.80 -14.68
CA TRP A 19 -12.42 25.40 -16.08
C TRP A 19 -12.14 23.89 -16.22
N ILE A 20 -11.28 23.33 -15.37
CA ILE A 20 -10.98 21.89 -15.35
C ILE A 20 -12.26 21.10 -15.04
N THR A 21 -13.02 21.51 -14.04
CA THR A 21 -14.27 20.83 -13.65
C THR A 21 -15.29 20.85 -14.79
N GLU A 22 -15.47 21.98 -15.44
CA GLU A 22 -16.43 22.10 -16.56
C GLU A 22 -15.96 21.32 -17.79
N ALA A 23 -14.68 21.36 -18.12
CA ALA A 23 -14.09 20.57 -19.20
C ALA A 23 -14.25 19.05 -18.93
N ALA A 24 -14.04 18.60 -17.70
CA ALA A 24 -14.25 17.22 -17.31
C ALA A 24 -15.72 16.79 -17.47
N ARG A 25 -16.64 17.66 -17.05
CA ARG A 25 -18.10 17.42 -17.21
C ARG A 25 -18.50 17.29 -18.67
N LEU A 26 -18.06 18.22 -19.51
CA LEU A 26 -18.37 18.19 -20.95
C LEU A 26 -17.74 16.99 -21.66
N ASN A 27 -16.49 16.67 -21.34
CA ASN A 27 -15.82 15.49 -21.89
C ASN A 27 -16.54 14.19 -21.47
N THR A 28 -16.98 14.08 -20.21
CA THR A 28 -17.73 12.93 -19.72
C THR A 28 -19.01 12.70 -20.53
N GLN A 29 -19.74 13.75 -20.86
CA GLN A 29 -20.94 13.66 -21.69
C GLN A 29 -20.61 13.13 -23.10
N VAL A 30 -19.59 13.71 -23.76
CA VAL A 30 -19.16 13.28 -25.10
C VAL A 30 -18.69 11.84 -25.11
N TYR A 31 -17.86 11.43 -24.12
CA TYR A 31 -17.39 10.06 -24.02
C TYR A 31 -18.51 9.08 -23.70
N ARG A 32 -19.45 9.44 -22.85
CA ARG A 32 -20.63 8.62 -22.57
C ARG A 32 -21.41 8.30 -23.85
N GLU A 33 -21.69 9.29 -24.66
CA GLU A 33 -22.41 9.10 -25.93
C GLU A 33 -21.64 8.19 -26.89
N ARG A 34 -20.32 8.39 -27.01
CA ARG A 34 -19.45 7.54 -27.84
C ARG A 34 -19.41 6.10 -27.35
N VAL A 35 -19.27 5.89 -26.04
CA VAL A 35 -19.23 4.55 -25.44
C VAL A 35 -20.57 3.82 -25.64
N LEU A 36 -21.70 4.51 -25.47
CA LEU A 36 -23.02 3.91 -25.68
C LEU A 36 -23.30 3.60 -27.14
N ALA A 37 -22.73 4.33 -28.09
CA ALA A 37 -22.90 4.13 -29.52
C ALA A 37 -21.94 3.08 -30.12
N ASP A 38 -20.82 2.77 -29.44
CA ASP A 38 -19.81 1.86 -29.96
C ASP A 38 -20.03 0.43 -29.45
N PRO A 39 -20.37 -0.53 -30.35
CA PRO A 39 -20.63 -1.92 -29.95
C PRO A 39 -19.51 -2.59 -29.18
N ARG A 40 -18.24 -2.13 -29.33
CA ARG A 40 -17.08 -2.68 -28.61
C ARG A 40 -17.21 -2.58 -27.09
N TYR A 41 -18.01 -1.64 -26.59
CA TYR A 41 -18.27 -1.47 -25.15
C TYR A 41 -19.57 -2.18 -24.70
N GLY A 42 -20.29 -2.80 -25.63
CA GLY A 42 -21.50 -3.55 -25.32
C GLY A 42 -21.21 -4.86 -24.60
N ARG A 43 -22.07 -5.23 -23.67
CA ARG A 43 -21.97 -6.48 -22.91
C ARG A 43 -21.83 -7.73 -23.79
N GLU A 44 -22.48 -7.72 -24.95
CA GLU A 44 -22.48 -8.83 -25.92
C GLU A 44 -21.07 -9.18 -26.42
N HIS A 45 -20.18 -8.20 -26.48
CA HIS A 45 -18.77 -8.41 -26.86
C HIS A 45 -17.88 -8.87 -25.69
N HIS A 46 -18.40 -8.83 -24.45
CA HIS A 46 -17.66 -9.13 -23.22
C HIS A 46 -18.33 -10.21 -22.36
N GLU A 47 -19.10 -11.12 -22.98
CA GLU A 47 -19.79 -12.21 -22.28
C GLU A 47 -18.83 -13.14 -21.53
N ARG A 48 -17.60 -13.28 -22.03
CA ARG A 48 -16.57 -14.07 -21.38
C ARG A 48 -15.59 -13.14 -20.68
N GLY A 49 -15.68 -13.08 -19.37
CA GLY A 49 -14.66 -12.41 -18.54
C GLY A 49 -13.27 -13.05 -18.68
N PRO A 50 -12.23 -12.36 -18.22
CA PRO A 50 -10.88 -12.92 -18.14
C PRO A 50 -10.87 -14.25 -17.37
N ARG A 51 -10.00 -15.17 -17.79
CA ARG A 51 -9.88 -16.49 -17.15
C ARG A 51 -9.35 -16.37 -15.74
N LYS A 52 -10.04 -16.97 -14.78
CA LYS A 52 -9.58 -17.18 -13.41
C LYS A 52 -8.94 -18.56 -13.25
N LEU A 53 -7.96 -18.67 -12.35
CA LEU A 53 -7.23 -19.91 -12.07
C LEU A 53 -7.75 -20.64 -10.84
N GLY A 54 -8.54 -19.95 -9.99
CA GLY A 54 -9.07 -20.50 -8.74
C GLY A 54 -8.08 -20.41 -7.56
N SER A 55 -6.86 -19.88 -7.78
CA SER A 55 -5.97 -19.49 -6.69
C SER A 55 -6.40 -18.14 -6.12
N ARG A 56 -6.06 -17.89 -4.85
CA ARG A 56 -6.37 -16.63 -4.16
C ARG A 56 -5.11 -15.85 -3.88
N LEU A 57 -5.18 -14.53 -4.10
CA LEU A 57 -4.12 -13.61 -3.75
C LEU A 57 -3.82 -13.64 -2.24
N ALA A 58 -2.54 -13.52 -1.92
CA ALA A 58 -2.03 -13.30 -0.57
C ALA A 58 -1.28 -11.95 -0.51
N LEU A 59 -0.90 -11.53 0.69
CA LEU A 59 -0.18 -10.27 0.91
C LEU A 59 1.11 -10.21 0.07
N PHE A 60 1.94 -11.24 0.19
CA PHE A 60 3.13 -11.44 -0.65
C PHE A 60 2.83 -12.50 -1.70
N ASP A 61 3.70 -12.57 -2.69
CA ASP A 61 3.70 -13.47 -3.81
C ASP A 61 2.37 -13.50 -4.60
N CYS A 62 2.50 -13.63 -5.86
CA CYS A 62 1.42 -13.87 -6.79
C CYS A 62 2.04 -14.41 -8.08
N LEU A 63 1.25 -14.60 -9.12
CA LEU A 63 1.74 -15.05 -10.42
C LEU A 63 2.69 -14.06 -11.12
N SER A 64 2.93 -12.89 -10.54
CA SER A 64 3.82 -11.83 -11.06
C SER A 64 3.60 -11.53 -12.56
N CYS A 65 2.31 -11.53 -12.98
CA CYS A 65 1.93 -11.33 -14.37
C CYS A 65 1.75 -9.85 -14.77
N ASP A 66 1.83 -8.94 -13.81
CA ASP A 66 1.76 -7.47 -13.92
C ASP A 66 0.50 -6.90 -14.59
N LYS A 67 -0.50 -7.73 -14.88
CA LYS A 67 -1.75 -7.27 -15.54
C LYS A 67 -2.48 -6.18 -14.77
N CYS A 68 -2.39 -6.18 -13.45
CA CYS A 68 -3.01 -5.16 -12.61
C CYS A 68 -2.44 -3.75 -12.80
N ILE A 69 -1.21 -3.62 -13.31
CA ILE A 69 -0.55 -2.34 -13.54
C ILE A 69 -1.15 -1.62 -14.76
N PRO A 70 -1.06 -2.14 -16.01
CA PRO A 70 -1.52 -1.42 -17.19
C PRO A 70 -3.05 -1.28 -17.27
N VAL A 71 -3.82 -2.07 -16.52
CA VAL A 71 -5.29 -1.93 -16.49
C VAL A 71 -5.77 -0.90 -15.47
N CYS A 72 -4.89 -0.41 -14.61
CA CYS A 72 -5.23 0.62 -13.65
C CYS A 72 -5.23 2.00 -14.33
N PRO A 73 -6.39 2.71 -14.42
CA PRO A 73 -6.44 4.00 -15.10
C PRO A 73 -5.71 5.12 -14.36
N ASN A 74 -5.34 4.90 -13.11
CA ASN A 74 -4.74 5.90 -12.23
C ASN A 74 -3.33 5.51 -11.75
N ASP A 75 -2.74 4.47 -12.34
CA ASP A 75 -1.43 3.94 -11.95
C ASP A 75 -1.27 3.65 -10.44
N ALA A 76 -2.39 3.25 -9.80
CA ALA A 76 -2.40 2.95 -8.38
C ALA A 76 -1.66 1.66 -8.02
N ASN A 77 -1.54 0.71 -8.95
CA ASN A 77 -0.75 -0.51 -8.73
C ASN A 77 0.69 -0.28 -9.21
N PHE A 78 1.64 -0.64 -8.38
CA PHE A 78 3.05 -0.50 -8.67
C PHE A 78 3.84 -1.73 -8.19
N THR A 79 5.10 -1.82 -8.61
CA THR A 79 6.00 -2.90 -8.21
C THR A 79 6.94 -2.45 -7.11
N LEU A 80 7.35 -3.39 -6.28
CA LEU A 80 8.45 -3.23 -5.33
C LEU A 80 9.28 -4.51 -5.26
N VAL A 81 10.55 -4.36 -4.87
CA VAL A 81 11.46 -5.49 -4.74
C VAL A 81 11.56 -5.87 -3.28
N VAL A 82 11.15 -7.09 -2.96
CA VAL A 82 11.37 -7.73 -1.66
C VAL A 82 12.40 -8.84 -1.84
N PRO A 83 13.46 -8.94 -1.04
CA PRO A 83 14.37 -10.08 -1.13
C PRO A 83 13.61 -11.37 -0.80
N GLN A 84 14.02 -12.48 -1.41
CA GLN A 84 13.56 -13.81 -0.99
C GLN A 84 13.97 -14.02 0.47
N LEU A 85 13.03 -14.33 1.33
CA LEU A 85 13.28 -14.46 2.76
C LEU A 85 12.20 -15.30 3.46
N GLU A 86 12.54 -15.76 4.65
CA GLU A 86 11.63 -16.43 5.55
C GLU A 86 11.41 -15.55 6.78
N LEU A 87 10.17 -15.14 6.99
CA LEU A 87 9.76 -14.34 8.14
C LEU A 87 9.31 -15.29 9.27
N PRO A 88 9.97 -15.29 10.43
CA PRO A 88 9.53 -16.10 11.55
C PRO A 88 8.19 -15.59 12.06
N MET A 89 7.24 -16.50 12.20
CA MET A 89 5.91 -16.23 12.75
C MET A 89 5.90 -16.73 14.18
N SER A 90 6.02 -15.82 15.13
CA SER A 90 6.00 -16.14 16.56
C SER A 90 5.02 -15.25 17.32
N THR A 91 4.49 -15.78 18.41
CA THR A 91 3.68 -15.04 19.37
C THR A 91 4.44 -14.94 20.67
N VAL A 92 4.46 -13.74 21.25
CA VAL A 92 5.00 -13.52 22.58
C VAL A 92 3.89 -13.24 23.57
N THR A 93 3.94 -13.91 24.71
CA THR A 93 2.95 -13.76 25.78
C THR A 93 3.65 -13.30 27.05
N PRO A 94 3.12 -12.26 27.74
CA PRO A 94 3.68 -11.82 29.01
C PRO A 94 3.69 -12.96 30.04
N SER A 95 4.78 -13.05 30.79
CA SER A 95 4.98 -14.05 31.85
C SER A 95 5.72 -13.40 33.02
N PRO A 96 5.63 -13.95 34.25
CA PRO A 96 6.47 -13.50 35.36
C PRO A 96 7.96 -13.57 34.99
N GLY A 97 8.60 -12.42 34.88
CA GLY A 97 10.02 -12.30 34.54
C GLY A 97 10.33 -12.07 33.06
N GLY A 98 9.34 -11.82 32.17
CA GLY A 98 9.57 -11.48 30.78
C GLY A 98 8.47 -11.96 29.84
N PHE A 99 8.86 -12.59 28.74
CA PHE A 99 7.96 -13.08 27.72
C PHE A 99 8.22 -14.55 27.38
N VAL A 100 7.16 -15.30 27.14
CA VAL A 100 7.23 -16.65 26.59
C VAL A 100 7.00 -16.53 25.08
N VAL A 101 7.90 -17.12 24.30
CA VAL A 101 7.84 -17.14 22.84
C VAL A 101 7.28 -18.46 22.35
N GLU A 102 6.24 -18.42 21.53
CA GLU A 102 5.68 -19.56 20.83
C GLU A 102 5.88 -19.38 19.32
N ARG A 103 6.66 -20.25 18.71
CA ARG A 103 6.90 -20.25 17.25
C ARG A 103 5.74 -20.95 16.55
N ARG A 104 5.14 -20.28 15.56
CA ARG A 104 3.99 -20.79 14.79
C ARG A 104 4.36 -21.26 13.39
N GLY A 105 5.57 -20.98 12.94
CA GLY A 105 6.05 -21.34 11.62
C GLY A 105 6.82 -20.21 10.94
N VAL A 106 6.74 -20.19 9.63
CA VAL A 106 7.48 -19.25 8.78
C VAL A 106 6.56 -18.77 7.67
N LEU A 107 6.51 -17.47 7.43
CA LEU A 107 5.94 -16.89 6.22
C LEU A 107 7.08 -16.75 5.19
N ARG A 108 6.93 -17.42 4.05
CA ARG A 108 7.92 -17.34 2.96
C ARG A 108 7.55 -16.24 1.99
N VAL A 109 8.56 -15.55 1.53
CA VAL A 109 8.49 -14.64 0.38
C VAL A 109 9.42 -15.24 -0.67
N ASP A 110 8.84 -15.91 -1.65
CA ASP A 110 9.57 -16.68 -2.66
C ASP A 110 9.90 -15.83 -3.88
N GLU A 111 9.06 -14.83 -4.19
CA GLU A 111 9.23 -13.97 -5.35
C GLU A 111 9.82 -12.61 -4.94
N ARG A 112 10.86 -12.16 -5.66
CA ARG A 112 11.45 -10.84 -5.42
C ARG A 112 10.58 -9.71 -5.96
N HIS A 113 9.89 -9.97 -7.06
CA HIS A 113 9.00 -9.03 -7.70
C HIS A 113 7.63 -9.08 -7.02
N GLN A 114 7.27 -8.02 -6.33
CA GLN A 114 6.00 -7.91 -5.61
C GLN A 114 5.15 -6.80 -6.16
N ILE A 115 3.85 -6.96 -6.08
CA ILE A 115 2.88 -5.93 -6.41
C ILE A 115 2.42 -5.23 -5.13
N ALA A 116 2.31 -3.92 -5.20
CA ALA A 116 1.73 -3.08 -4.17
C ALA A 116 0.68 -2.14 -4.76
N HIS A 117 -0.08 -1.50 -3.89
CA HIS A 117 -1.18 -0.62 -4.24
C HIS A 117 -1.05 0.70 -3.50
N PHE A 118 -1.17 1.83 -4.20
CA PHE A 118 -1.23 3.17 -3.61
C PHE A 118 -2.67 3.64 -3.55
N ALA A 119 -3.24 3.60 -2.34
CA ALA A 119 -4.67 3.78 -2.12
C ALA A 119 -5.18 5.17 -2.51
N ASP A 120 -4.36 6.22 -2.30
CA ASP A 120 -4.77 7.61 -2.59
C ASP A 120 -4.98 7.88 -4.08
N ALA A 121 -4.38 7.07 -4.95
CA ALA A 121 -4.61 7.14 -6.40
C ALA A 121 -5.77 6.26 -6.87
N CYS A 122 -6.28 5.36 -6.04
CA CYS A 122 -7.31 4.40 -6.41
C CYS A 122 -8.70 5.06 -6.44
N ASN A 123 -9.47 4.78 -7.49
CA ASN A 123 -10.87 5.17 -7.60
C ASN A 123 -11.84 3.98 -7.48
N ASP A 124 -11.39 2.86 -6.96
CA ASP A 124 -12.18 1.63 -6.72
C ASP A 124 -12.91 1.09 -7.97
N CYS A 125 -12.34 1.30 -9.17
CA CYS A 125 -12.98 0.86 -10.43
C CYS A 125 -13.03 -0.67 -10.61
N GLY A 126 -12.26 -1.46 -9.85
CA GLY A 126 -12.26 -2.92 -9.89
C GLY A 126 -11.51 -3.55 -11.08
N ASN A 127 -10.95 -2.77 -12.02
CA ASN A 127 -10.29 -3.33 -13.21
C ASN A 127 -9.17 -4.31 -12.84
N CYS A 128 -8.34 -3.99 -11.85
CA CYS A 128 -7.25 -4.85 -11.42
C CYS A 128 -7.75 -6.20 -10.89
N GLU A 129 -8.91 -6.25 -10.25
CA GLU A 129 -9.53 -7.50 -9.81
C GLU A 129 -10.09 -8.31 -10.98
N VAL A 130 -10.79 -7.64 -11.90
CA VAL A 130 -11.39 -8.30 -13.09
C VAL A 130 -10.30 -8.99 -13.93
N PHE A 131 -9.18 -8.31 -14.17
CA PHE A 131 -8.11 -8.81 -15.02
C PHE A 131 -7.06 -9.67 -14.28
N CYS A 132 -7.07 -9.68 -12.94
CA CYS A 132 -6.21 -10.59 -12.18
C CYS A 132 -6.63 -12.05 -12.42
N PRO A 133 -5.71 -12.96 -12.75
CA PRO A 133 -6.05 -14.37 -12.87
C PRO A 133 -6.35 -15.06 -11.53
N GLU A 134 -5.95 -14.46 -10.42
CA GLU A 134 -6.24 -14.94 -9.06
C GLU A 134 -7.45 -14.20 -8.47
N ASP A 135 -8.10 -14.83 -7.49
CA ASP A 135 -9.24 -14.25 -6.78
C ASP A 135 -8.78 -13.34 -5.63
N GLY A 136 -9.51 -12.26 -5.36
CA GLY A 136 -9.31 -11.41 -4.20
C GLY A 136 -8.99 -9.93 -4.49
N GLY A 137 -8.63 -9.58 -5.69
CA GLY A 137 -8.38 -8.18 -6.09
C GLY A 137 -7.08 -7.58 -5.54
N PRO A 138 -6.13 -7.18 -6.41
CA PRO A 138 -4.85 -6.61 -5.97
C PRO A 138 -5.01 -5.39 -5.06
N GLN A 139 -6.01 -4.55 -5.29
CA GLN A 139 -6.30 -3.35 -4.50
C GLN A 139 -6.67 -3.65 -3.04
N LEU A 140 -7.07 -4.88 -2.73
CA LEU A 140 -7.47 -5.30 -1.39
C LEU A 140 -6.46 -6.25 -0.74
N GLU A 141 -5.91 -7.21 -1.50
CA GLU A 141 -5.09 -8.28 -0.95
C GLU A 141 -3.60 -7.96 -0.92
N LYS A 142 -3.11 -7.12 -1.86
CA LYS A 142 -1.69 -6.71 -1.89
C LYS A 142 -1.40 -5.60 -0.87
N PRO A 143 -0.12 -5.37 -0.52
CA PRO A 143 0.25 -4.27 0.38
C PRO A 143 -0.31 -2.94 -0.12
N ARG A 144 -1.15 -2.32 0.70
CA ARG A 144 -1.91 -1.12 0.38
C ARG A 144 -1.32 0.05 1.13
N PHE A 145 -0.69 0.98 0.41
CA PHE A 145 -0.01 2.13 0.99
C PHE A 145 -0.82 3.42 0.86
N PHE A 146 -0.63 4.30 1.81
CA PHE A 146 -1.24 5.63 1.89
C PHE A 146 -0.16 6.71 1.98
N GLY A 147 -0.39 7.86 1.36
CA GLY A 147 0.51 9.01 1.40
C GLY A 147 0.45 9.79 2.71
N SER A 148 -0.57 9.57 3.54
CA SER A 148 -0.69 10.19 4.86
C SER A 148 -1.32 9.26 5.90
N LEU A 149 -1.00 9.51 7.16
CA LEU A 149 -1.61 8.78 8.28
C LEU A 149 -3.11 9.09 8.40
N GLU A 150 -3.52 10.30 8.04
CA GLU A 150 -4.93 10.70 8.01
C GLU A 150 -5.72 9.88 6.98
N ALA A 151 -5.19 9.75 5.76
CA ALA A 151 -5.79 8.94 4.70
C ALA A 151 -5.90 7.46 5.12
N LEU A 152 -4.83 6.88 5.71
CA LEU A 152 -4.88 5.52 6.25
C LEU A 152 -5.99 5.34 7.29
N ARG A 153 -6.17 6.31 8.19
CA ARG A 153 -7.19 6.23 9.25
C ARG A 153 -8.60 6.44 8.73
N ALA A 154 -8.76 7.26 7.70
CA ALA A 154 -10.05 7.54 7.05
C ALA A 154 -10.51 6.40 6.12
N ASP A 155 -9.62 5.48 5.75
CA ASP A 155 -9.93 4.41 4.80
C ASP A 155 -11.04 3.48 5.31
N PRO A 156 -12.14 3.29 4.55
CA PRO A 156 -13.26 2.46 4.96
C PRO A 156 -12.95 0.96 5.01
N HIS A 157 -11.95 0.49 4.26
CA HIS A 157 -11.53 -0.91 4.29
C HIS A 157 -10.77 -1.27 5.56
N GLY A 158 -10.28 -0.26 6.31
CA GLY A 158 -9.65 -0.46 7.61
C GLY A 158 -8.36 -1.29 7.56
N ARG A 159 -7.63 -1.26 6.42
CA ARG A 159 -6.41 -2.04 6.21
C ARG A 159 -5.42 -1.31 5.29
N GLY A 160 -4.15 -1.35 5.65
CA GLY A 160 -3.09 -0.76 4.85
C GLY A 160 -1.93 -0.25 5.69
N PHE A 161 -1.04 0.49 5.03
CA PHE A 161 0.24 0.88 5.58
C PHE A 161 0.53 2.35 5.25
N PHE A 162 1.01 3.08 6.24
CA PHE A 162 1.65 4.38 6.06
C PHE A 162 3.11 4.23 6.45
N VAL A 163 4.03 4.75 5.64
CA VAL A 163 5.48 4.63 5.85
C VAL A 163 6.13 5.98 5.71
N GLU A 164 6.94 6.34 6.70
CA GLU A 164 7.72 7.58 6.68
C GLU A 164 9.14 7.35 7.21
N ARG A 165 10.07 8.23 6.79
CA ARG A 165 11.39 8.33 7.40
C ARG A 165 11.40 9.49 8.38
N ALA A 166 11.85 9.23 9.60
CA ALA A 166 12.12 10.24 10.65
C ALA A 166 13.63 10.26 10.92
N GLY A 167 14.37 11.04 10.18
CA GLY A 167 15.84 11.02 10.21
C GLY A 167 16.42 9.70 9.71
N GLN A 168 17.09 8.94 10.58
CA GLN A 168 17.60 7.60 10.28
C GLN A 168 16.59 6.49 10.60
N ALA A 169 15.53 6.81 11.29
CA ALA A 169 14.47 5.87 11.62
C ALA A 169 13.48 5.69 10.48
N VAL A 170 12.88 4.52 10.42
CA VAL A 170 11.72 4.22 9.59
C VAL A 170 10.54 3.95 10.50
N VAL A 171 9.44 4.63 10.25
CA VAL A 171 8.17 4.42 10.96
C VAL A 171 7.16 3.82 9.99
N VAL A 172 6.59 2.70 10.39
CA VAL A 172 5.49 2.06 9.65
C VAL A 172 4.29 2.02 10.56
N VAL A 173 3.19 2.63 10.12
CA VAL A 173 1.89 2.50 10.78
C VAL A 173 1.01 1.62 9.91
N ALA A 174 0.42 0.60 10.50
CA ALA A 174 -0.47 -0.32 9.81
C ALA A 174 -1.85 -0.38 10.46
N ARG A 175 -2.87 -0.54 9.64
CA ARG A 175 -4.19 -1.01 10.08
C ARG A 175 -4.37 -2.44 9.60
N MET A 176 -4.45 -3.37 10.53
CA MET A 176 -4.55 -4.81 10.27
C MET A 176 -5.54 -5.44 11.26
N GLY A 177 -6.50 -6.21 10.76
CA GLY A 177 -7.47 -6.91 11.60
C GLY A 177 -8.25 -6.00 12.57
N GLY A 178 -8.57 -4.76 12.14
CA GLY A 178 -9.27 -3.77 12.96
C GLY A 178 -8.39 -3.08 14.01
N ARG A 179 -7.09 -3.33 14.02
CA ARG A 179 -6.12 -2.75 14.97
C ARG A 179 -5.17 -1.79 14.26
N GLU A 180 -4.73 -0.73 14.93
CA GLU A 180 -3.61 0.10 14.51
C GLU A 180 -2.34 -0.41 15.20
N LEU A 181 -1.31 -0.67 14.40
CA LEU A 181 0.01 -1.12 14.82
C LEU A 181 1.04 -0.10 14.36
N ARG A 182 2.08 0.12 15.15
CA ARG A 182 3.18 1.01 14.79
C ARG A 182 4.51 0.30 15.03
N LEU A 183 5.35 0.32 14.01
CA LEU A 183 6.72 -0.13 14.10
C LEU A 183 7.66 1.04 13.84
N HIS A 184 8.53 1.32 14.80
CA HIS A 184 9.64 2.26 14.66
C HIS A 184 10.95 1.47 14.64
N THR A 185 11.78 1.68 13.63
CA THR A 185 13.08 1.00 13.50
C THR A 185 14.20 2.00 13.28
N GLU A 186 15.28 1.84 14.03
CA GLU A 186 16.50 2.63 13.89
C GLU A 186 17.72 1.71 14.03
N GLY A 187 18.40 1.46 12.92
CA GLY A 187 19.45 0.44 12.87
C GLY A 187 18.92 -0.95 13.27
N ALA A 188 19.51 -1.54 14.29
CA ALA A 188 19.07 -2.83 14.83
C ALA A 188 17.94 -2.73 15.86
N ARG A 189 17.62 -1.54 16.35
CA ARG A 189 16.61 -1.34 17.38
C ARG A 189 15.22 -1.24 16.77
N ALA A 190 14.27 -1.90 17.40
CA ALA A 190 12.86 -1.83 17.06
C ALA A 190 12.01 -1.46 18.26
N ARG A 191 10.92 -0.72 17.99
CA ARG A 191 9.82 -0.48 18.92
C ARG A 191 8.53 -0.80 18.20
N PHE A 192 7.81 -1.79 18.71
CA PHE A 192 6.56 -2.28 18.14
C PHE A 192 5.42 -2.02 19.11
N GLU A 193 4.41 -1.33 18.66
CA GLU A 193 3.33 -0.80 19.50
C GLU A 193 1.96 -1.09 18.90
N GLY A 194 1.02 -1.33 19.77
CA GLY A 194 -0.41 -1.40 19.48
C GLY A 194 -1.19 -0.88 20.70
N GLU A 195 -2.50 -0.89 20.62
CA GLU A 195 -3.38 -0.38 21.69
C GLU A 195 -3.09 -0.99 23.07
N ARG A 196 -2.67 -2.26 23.11
CA ARG A 196 -2.53 -3.04 24.35
C ARG A 196 -1.11 -3.52 24.61
N PHE A 197 -0.11 -3.00 23.88
CA PHE A 197 1.28 -3.38 24.08
C PHE A 197 2.25 -2.31 23.58
N SER A 198 3.43 -2.28 24.16
CA SER A 198 4.61 -1.53 23.70
C SER A 198 5.85 -2.38 23.97
N LEU A 199 6.44 -2.90 22.90
CA LEU A 199 7.56 -3.82 22.93
C LEU A 199 8.79 -3.17 22.29
N ARG A 200 9.99 -3.48 22.81
CA ARG A 200 11.30 -3.10 22.24
C ARG A 200 12.14 -4.35 22.10
N PHE A 201 12.92 -4.43 21.02
CA PHE A 201 13.82 -5.55 20.75
C PHE A 201 14.88 -5.18 19.73
N ASP A 202 15.91 -6.03 19.61
CA ASP A 202 16.92 -5.95 18.54
C ASP A 202 16.51 -6.90 17.39
N TRP A 203 16.53 -6.40 16.16
CA TRP A 203 16.20 -7.21 14.96
C TRP A 203 17.13 -8.40 14.74
N ARG A 204 18.31 -8.40 15.33
CA ARG A 204 19.25 -9.53 15.23
C ARG A 204 18.81 -10.72 16.05
N ASP A 205 18.10 -10.45 17.15
CA ASP A 205 17.52 -11.46 18.04
C ASP A 205 16.22 -10.93 18.66
N PRO A 206 15.11 -10.83 17.88
CA PRO A 206 13.87 -10.28 18.39
C PRO A 206 13.31 -11.05 19.57
N GLU A 207 13.41 -12.39 19.52
CA GLU A 207 12.85 -13.26 20.55
C GLU A 207 13.65 -13.22 21.86
N GLY A 208 14.99 -13.09 21.79
CA GLY A 208 15.87 -13.09 22.95
C GLY A 208 16.07 -11.73 23.61
N THR A 209 15.69 -10.63 22.93
CA THR A 209 15.93 -9.26 23.43
C THR A 209 14.66 -8.47 23.73
N ILE A 210 13.50 -9.15 23.69
CA ILE A 210 12.21 -8.48 23.86
C ILE A 210 12.01 -7.96 25.27
N GLU A 211 11.64 -6.68 25.35
CA GLU A 211 11.34 -5.95 26.57
C GLU A 211 10.07 -5.12 26.39
N GLY A 212 9.42 -4.76 27.48
CA GLY A 212 8.26 -3.87 27.48
C GLY A 212 7.04 -4.45 28.16
N GLU A 213 5.87 -4.02 27.73
CA GLU A 213 4.60 -4.38 28.35
C GLU A 213 3.59 -4.86 27.29
N ALA A 214 2.79 -5.87 27.66
CA ALA A 214 1.67 -6.32 26.87
C ALA A 214 0.54 -6.84 27.76
N GLN A 215 -0.70 -6.59 27.34
CA GLN A 215 -1.91 -7.05 28.04
C GLN A 215 -2.46 -8.36 27.43
N GLY A 216 -1.58 -9.19 26.87
CA GLY A 216 -1.93 -10.46 26.24
C GLY A 216 -0.92 -10.83 25.15
N PRO A 217 -1.23 -11.88 24.39
CA PRO A 217 -0.37 -12.33 23.30
C PRO A 217 -0.17 -11.26 22.22
N VAL A 218 1.05 -11.10 21.72
CA VAL A 218 1.43 -10.21 20.63
C VAL A 218 2.06 -11.02 19.50
N ASP A 219 1.61 -10.82 18.27
CA ASP A 219 2.15 -11.47 17.08
C ASP A 219 3.37 -10.70 16.58
N LEU A 220 4.58 -11.24 16.76
CA LEU A 220 5.81 -10.65 16.23
C LEU A 220 5.93 -10.82 14.71
N GLY A 221 5.21 -11.75 14.10
CA GLY A 221 5.15 -11.89 12.65
C GLY A 221 4.62 -10.62 11.97
N GLU A 222 3.68 -9.91 12.62
CA GLU A 222 3.21 -8.60 12.14
C GLU A 222 4.36 -7.58 12.10
N ALA A 223 5.22 -7.52 13.13
CA ALA A 223 6.38 -6.63 13.12
C ALA A 223 7.36 -6.96 11.98
N HIS A 224 7.58 -8.25 11.70
CA HIS A 224 8.40 -8.68 10.55
C HIS A 224 7.80 -8.25 9.22
N ILE A 225 6.50 -8.36 9.04
CA ILE A 225 5.79 -7.89 7.84
C ILE A 225 5.97 -6.37 7.69
N LEU A 226 5.72 -5.59 8.74
CA LEU A 226 5.86 -4.14 8.71
C LEU A 226 7.29 -3.72 8.36
N HIS A 227 8.28 -4.36 8.98
CA HIS A 227 9.70 -4.09 8.70
C HIS A 227 10.06 -4.36 7.24
N THR A 228 9.63 -5.51 6.72
CA THR A 228 9.89 -5.91 5.34
C THR A 228 9.28 -4.93 4.35
N LEU A 229 8.02 -4.54 4.55
CA LEU A 229 7.33 -3.60 3.67
C LEU A 229 7.94 -2.19 3.74
N GLY A 230 8.25 -1.70 4.95
CA GLY A 230 8.90 -0.40 5.13
C GLY A 230 10.28 -0.33 4.47
N ALA A 231 11.09 -1.39 4.65
CA ALA A 231 12.41 -1.48 4.02
C ALA A 231 12.33 -1.55 2.49
N ALA A 232 11.38 -2.32 1.96
CA ALA A 232 11.21 -2.50 0.51
C ALA A 232 10.73 -1.21 -0.17
N VAL A 233 9.69 -0.57 0.36
CA VAL A 233 9.08 0.61 -0.28
C VAL A 233 9.96 1.86 -0.20
N LEU A 234 10.85 1.95 0.81
CA LEU A 234 11.82 3.03 0.97
C LEU A 234 13.24 2.65 0.50
N ALA A 235 13.39 1.56 -0.24
CA ALA A 235 14.71 1.15 -0.74
C ALA A 235 15.32 2.27 -1.62
N PRO A 236 16.65 2.57 -1.50
CA PRO A 236 17.25 3.76 -2.12
C PRO A 236 17.18 3.83 -3.65
N ARG A 237 16.94 2.70 -4.31
CA ARG A 237 16.86 2.60 -5.78
C ARG A 237 15.45 2.46 -6.31
N GLU A 238 14.47 2.42 -5.42
CA GLU A 238 13.06 2.26 -5.79
C GLU A 238 12.38 3.63 -5.83
N VAL A 239 11.91 4.01 -7.01
CA VAL A 239 11.04 5.19 -7.18
C VAL A 239 9.61 4.69 -7.28
N ASN A 240 8.82 5.00 -6.29
CA ASN A 240 7.42 4.60 -6.20
C ASN A 240 6.59 5.73 -5.55
N PRO A 241 5.24 5.67 -5.56
CA PRO A 241 4.40 6.73 -5.00
C PRO A 241 4.70 7.04 -3.53
N VAL A 242 5.04 6.02 -2.72
CA VAL A 242 5.32 6.21 -1.29
C VAL A 242 6.67 6.91 -1.08
N SER A 243 7.74 6.46 -1.74
CA SER A 243 9.06 7.09 -1.63
C SER A 243 9.08 8.52 -2.16
N SER A 244 8.28 8.81 -3.18
CA SER A 244 8.12 10.16 -3.75
C SER A 244 7.37 11.09 -2.81
N SER A 245 6.33 10.61 -2.12
CA SER A 245 5.59 11.37 -1.12
C SER A 245 6.46 11.70 0.10
N ASP A 246 7.27 10.77 0.58
CA ASP A 246 8.24 10.98 1.64
C ASP A 246 9.32 12.03 1.28
N ALA A 247 9.77 12.06 0.02
CA ALA A 247 10.72 13.06 -0.49
C ALA A 247 10.09 14.46 -0.57
N ASN A 248 8.84 14.58 -1.01
CA ASN A 248 8.12 15.85 -1.09
C ASN A 248 7.86 16.45 0.30
N ALA A 249 7.44 15.63 1.27
CA ALA A 249 7.25 16.06 2.64
C ALA A 249 8.53 16.65 3.28
N ARG A 250 9.71 16.18 2.87
CA ARG A 250 11.00 16.72 3.33
C ARG A 250 11.38 18.04 2.70
N GLN A 251 11.01 18.26 1.43
CA GLN A 251 11.26 19.54 0.75
C GLN A 251 10.40 20.65 1.34
N GLU A 252 9.16 20.36 1.71
CA GLU A 252 8.26 21.31 2.38
C GLU A 252 8.65 21.60 3.84
N ALA A 253 9.34 20.66 4.51
CA ALA A 253 9.81 20.81 5.89
C ALA A 253 11.19 21.46 6.02
N SER A 254 11.87 21.76 4.91
CA SER A 254 13.14 22.50 4.91
C SER A 254 12.86 24.01 4.92
N PRO A 255 13.37 24.76 5.92
CA PRO A 255 13.11 26.21 6.08
C PRO A 255 13.74 27.04 4.96
#